data_5d88671b03bf48c74381e3319b4cc6f2
#
_entry.id   5d88671b03bf48c74381e3319b4cc6f2
#
_cell.length_a   1.000
_cell.length_b   1.000
_cell.length_c   1.000
_cell.angle_alpha   90.00
_cell.angle_beta   90.00
_cell.angle_gamma   90.00
#
_symmetry.space_group_name_H-M   'P 1'
#
loop_
_entity.id
_entity.type
_entity.pdbx_description
1 polymer ?
#
loop_
_entity_poly.entity_id
_entity_poly.type
_entity_poly.pdbx_seq_one_letter_code
_entity_poly.pdbx_strand_id
1 'polypeptide(L)'
;MLRINDSRAFLCIFIIRRIYLKDIYIQQIEDLMIYESDYLVQESKDEGFNFLIKLIGDYENKINTFNKTGECLYGIFQEERLIGIGGLNEDPYTENNKIGRLRRFYIAKDYRRIGLGKLLLNQLLSHAEKYFKVVVLHTDTKQGDVFYTANGFVKREVYKGSSHYKIL
;
A
#
# COMPACT_ATOMS: atom_id res chain seq x y z
N MET A 1 -26.87 -0.13 40.01
CA MET A 1 -26.91 -0.61 38.65
C MET A 1 -26.91 0.59 37.70
N LEU A 2 -25.70 1.08 37.33
CA LEU A 2 -25.52 2.29 36.51
C LEU A 2 -25.48 1.88 35.05
N ARG A 3 -26.53 2.23 34.31
CA ARG A 3 -26.53 2.16 32.84
C ARG A 3 -25.65 3.30 32.33
N ILE A 4 -24.45 2.98 31.89
CA ILE A 4 -23.59 3.91 31.17
C ILE A 4 -24.24 4.11 29.78
N ASN A 5 -24.56 5.34 29.49
CA ASN A 5 -25.29 5.78 28.31
C ASN A 5 -24.40 5.59 27.08
N ASP A 6 -24.64 4.54 26.31
CA ASP A 6 -23.88 4.11 25.11
C ASP A 6 -23.70 5.23 24.05
N SER A 7 -24.60 6.21 24.02
CA SER A 7 -24.58 7.31 23.06
C SER A 7 -23.39 8.25 23.22
N ARG A 8 -22.86 8.45 24.42
CA ARG A 8 -21.69 9.33 24.65
C ARG A 8 -20.39 8.63 24.27
N ALA A 9 -20.29 7.33 24.50
CA ALA A 9 -19.13 6.55 24.07
C ALA A 9 -19.05 6.46 22.54
N PHE A 10 -20.19 6.25 21.86
CA PHE A 10 -20.28 6.29 20.40
C PHE A 10 -19.92 7.66 19.81
N LEU A 11 -20.42 8.73 20.40
CA LEU A 11 -20.12 10.10 19.97
C LEU A 11 -18.64 10.44 20.17
N CYS A 12 -18.04 10.01 21.28
CA CYS A 12 -16.62 10.21 21.57
C CYS A 12 -15.74 9.44 20.59
N ILE A 13 -16.08 8.19 20.28
CA ILE A 13 -15.37 7.36 19.28
C ILE A 13 -15.50 7.99 17.87
N PHE A 14 -16.67 8.52 17.52
CA PHE A 14 -16.89 9.19 16.23
C PHE A 14 -16.11 10.51 16.11
N ILE A 15 -16.04 11.30 17.20
CA ILE A 15 -15.29 12.55 17.25
C ILE A 15 -13.78 12.27 17.21
N ILE A 16 -13.30 11.31 17.98
CA ILE A 16 -11.89 10.88 17.98
C ILE A 16 -11.51 10.36 16.58
N ARG A 17 -12.35 9.53 15.95
CA ARG A 17 -12.12 9.02 14.60
C ARG A 17 -12.10 10.13 13.53
N ARG A 18 -12.92 11.17 13.71
CA ARG A 18 -12.95 12.34 12.81
C ARG A 18 -11.74 13.26 12.98
N ILE A 19 -11.19 13.35 14.19
CA ILE A 19 -9.95 14.09 14.49
C ILE A 19 -8.74 13.31 13.97
N TYR A 20 -8.72 11.97 14.11
CA TYR A 20 -7.63 11.11 13.62
C TYR A 20 -7.54 11.01 12.09
N LEU A 21 -8.65 11.25 11.37
CA LEU A 21 -8.71 11.20 9.90
C LEU A 21 -8.60 12.60 9.26
N LYS A 22 -8.40 13.62 10.07
CA LYS A 22 -8.23 14.98 9.56
C LYS A 22 -6.91 15.05 8.79
N ASP A 23 -6.97 15.64 7.59
CA ASP A 23 -5.82 15.93 6.73
C ASP A 23 -5.06 14.69 6.21
N ILE A 24 -5.78 13.55 6.02
CA ILE A 24 -5.23 12.37 5.31
C ILE A 24 -5.46 12.54 3.82
N TYR A 25 -4.39 12.38 3.04
CA TYR A 25 -4.44 12.43 1.58
C TYR A 25 -3.52 11.39 0.95
N ILE A 26 -3.78 11.08 -0.33
CA ILE A 26 -2.92 10.21 -1.15
C ILE A 26 -2.25 11.07 -2.21
N GLN A 27 -0.96 10.85 -2.39
CA GLN A 27 -0.17 11.57 -3.39
C GLN A 27 0.80 10.61 -4.08
N GLN A 28 1.03 10.84 -5.36
CA GLN A 28 2.14 10.20 -6.07
C GLN A 28 3.46 10.77 -5.55
N ILE A 29 4.40 9.88 -5.25
CA ILE A 29 5.74 10.22 -4.78
C ILE A 29 6.63 10.33 -6.02
N GLU A 30 7.09 11.53 -6.32
CA GLU A 30 8.05 11.79 -7.40
C GLU A 30 9.48 11.66 -6.91
N ASP A 31 9.75 12.08 -5.68
CA ASP A 31 11.03 11.88 -5.00
C ASP A 31 10.77 11.35 -3.58
N LEU A 32 11.15 10.07 -3.35
CA LEU A 32 10.97 9.44 -2.05
C LEU A 32 11.89 10.01 -0.98
N MET A 33 13.04 10.55 -1.37
CA MET A 33 14.07 10.98 -0.45
C MET A 33 13.77 12.28 0.29
N ILE A 34 12.73 13.02 -0.15
CA ILE A 34 12.28 14.22 0.56
C ILE A 34 11.37 13.92 1.76
N TYR A 35 10.89 12.68 1.89
CA TYR A 35 9.96 12.29 2.96
C TYR A 35 10.67 11.48 4.05
N GLU A 36 10.36 11.79 5.30
CA GLU A 36 10.81 10.97 6.42
C GLU A 36 10.09 9.62 6.43
N SER A 37 10.85 8.55 6.16
CA SER A 37 10.32 7.18 6.08
C SER A 37 10.90 6.23 7.15
N ASP A 38 11.88 6.67 7.92
CA ASP A 38 12.64 5.84 8.87
C ASP A 38 11.76 5.08 9.85
N TYR A 39 10.73 5.74 10.37
CA TYR A 39 9.83 5.07 11.31
C TYR A 39 8.99 3.97 10.65
N LEU A 40 8.53 4.16 9.39
CA LEU A 40 7.82 3.13 8.62
C LEU A 40 8.74 1.94 8.33
N VAL A 41 9.98 2.24 7.97
CA VAL A 41 11.02 1.22 7.74
C VAL A 41 11.26 0.43 9.01
N GLN A 42 11.44 1.11 10.15
CA GLN A 42 11.69 0.44 11.43
C GLN A 42 10.47 -0.39 11.86
N GLU A 43 9.25 0.16 11.80
CA GLU A 43 8.03 -0.56 12.13
C GLU A 43 7.84 -1.81 11.26
N SER A 44 8.08 -1.69 9.96
CA SER A 44 8.03 -2.81 9.01
C SER A 44 9.06 -3.90 9.37
N LYS A 45 10.28 -3.50 9.75
CA LYS A 45 11.33 -4.41 10.20
C LYS A 45 10.96 -5.14 11.48
N ASP A 46 10.36 -4.46 12.44
CA ASP A 46 9.90 -5.04 13.71
C ASP A 46 8.78 -6.06 13.49
N GLU A 47 8.04 -5.95 12.40
CA GLU A 47 7.07 -6.95 11.94
C GLU A 47 7.69 -8.10 11.12
N GLY A 48 9.01 -8.10 10.92
CA GLY A 48 9.73 -9.10 10.14
C GLY A 48 9.78 -8.85 8.63
N PHE A 49 9.40 -7.64 8.17
CA PHE A 49 9.41 -7.30 6.75
C PHE A 49 10.63 -6.43 6.39
N ASN A 50 11.40 -6.88 5.41
CA ASN A 50 12.60 -6.15 4.93
C ASN A 50 12.33 -5.38 3.62
N PHE A 51 11.10 -5.39 3.11
CA PHE A 51 10.84 -4.84 1.79
C PHE A 51 10.85 -3.29 1.75
N LEU A 52 10.63 -2.59 2.88
CA LEU A 52 10.80 -1.14 2.93
C LEU A 52 12.28 -0.72 3.01
N ILE A 53 13.12 -1.46 3.74
CA ILE A 53 14.58 -1.26 3.69
C ILE A 53 15.06 -1.38 2.24
N LYS A 54 14.59 -2.45 1.56
CA LYS A 54 14.93 -2.66 0.15
C LYS A 54 14.37 -1.56 -0.75
N LEU A 55 13.19 -1.01 -0.47
CA LEU A 55 12.65 0.13 -1.22
C LEU A 55 13.60 1.32 -1.15
N ILE A 56 14.00 1.73 0.05
CA ILE A 56 14.91 2.87 0.24
C ILE A 56 16.24 2.62 -0.48
N GLY A 57 16.87 1.48 -0.23
CA GLY A 57 18.16 1.15 -0.87
C GLY A 57 18.07 1.07 -2.40
N ASP A 58 17.02 0.47 -2.97
CA ASP A 58 16.82 0.41 -4.42
C ASP A 58 16.60 1.82 -5.00
N TYR A 59 15.92 2.70 -4.25
CA TYR A 59 15.64 4.08 -4.67
C TYR A 59 16.91 4.95 -4.64
N GLU A 60 17.66 4.94 -3.53
CA GLU A 60 18.94 5.66 -3.36
C GLU A 60 19.96 5.27 -4.43
N ASN A 61 20.08 3.97 -4.69
CA ASN A 61 21.02 3.43 -5.69
C ASN A 61 20.48 3.49 -7.13
N LYS A 62 19.31 4.10 -7.36
CA LYS A 62 18.66 4.21 -8.67
C LYS A 62 18.37 2.87 -9.36
N ILE A 63 18.26 1.78 -8.59
CA ILE A 63 17.92 0.45 -9.08
C ILE A 63 16.44 0.39 -9.45
N ASN A 64 15.59 0.99 -8.60
CA ASN A 64 14.16 1.11 -8.85
C ASN A 64 13.61 2.40 -8.23
N THR A 65 13.33 3.36 -9.07
CA THR A 65 12.75 4.67 -8.70
C THR A 65 11.30 4.82 -9.13
N PHE A 66 10.66 3.76 -9.62
CA PHE A 66 9.25 3.76 -10.10
C PHE A 66 8.94 4.81 -11.15
N ASN A 67 9.91 5.12 -12.03
CA ASN A 67 9.82 6.22 -12.99
C ASN A 67 9.70 5.76 -14.46
N LYS A 68 9.62 4.46 -14.74
CA LYS A 68 9.36 3.98 -16.10
C LYS A 68 7.88 4.19 -16.46
N THR A 69 7.59 4.16 -17.77
CA THR A 69 6.21 4.28 -18.25
C THR A 69 5.29 3.27 -17.60
N GLY A 70 4.23 3.75 -16.96
CA GLY A 70 3.26 2.92 -16.24
C GLY A 70 3.64 2.59 -14.79
N GLU A 71 4.88 2.82 -14.38
CA GLU A 71 5.30 2.65 -13.00
C GLU A 71 4.89 3.85 -12.15
N CYS A 72 4.64 3.63 -10.86
CA CYS A 72 4.35 4.69 -9.91
C CYS A 72 4.61 4.24 -8.47
N LEU A 73 4.86 5.20 -7.62
CA LEU A 73 4.90 5.06 -6.17
C LEU A 73 3.89 6.04 -5.57
N TYR A 74 3.00 5.55 -4.72
CA TYR A 74 2.02 6.39 -4.01
C TYR A 74 2.24 6.32 -2.51
N GLY A 75 2.12 7.46 -1.85
CA GLY A 75 2.10 7.58 -0.40
C GLY A 75 0.74 7.98 0.13
N ILE A 76 0.42 7.53 1.32
CA ILE A 76 -0.63 8.10 2.15
C ILE A 76 0.04 8.97 3.20
N PHE A 77 -0.43 10.18 3.34
CA PHE A 77 0.10 11.15 4.27
C PHE A 77 -0.99 11.59 5.25
N GLN A 78 -0.59 11.82 6.49
CA GLN A 78 -1.35 12.59 7.45
C GLN A 78 -0.55 13.83 7.79
N GLU A 79 -1.09 15.00 7.49
CA GLU A 79 -0.33 16.23 7.44
C GLU A 79 0.87 16.05 6.47
N GLU A 80 2.10 16.09 6.94
CA GLU A 80 3.30 15.85 6.12
C GLU A 80 3.93 14.46 6.37
N ARG A 81 3.37 13.67 7.29
CA ARG A 81 3.91 12.37 7.68
C ARG A 81 3.45 11.26 6.75
N LEU A 82 4.37 10.53 6.17
CA LEU A 82 4.10 9.35 5.35
C LEU A 82 3.61 8.18 6.24
N ILE A 83 2.34 7.80 6.13
CA ILE A 83 1.71 6.75 6.96
C ILE A 83 1.38 5.46 6.19
N GLY A 84 1.59 5.48 4.90
CA GLY A 84 1.43 4.29 4.05
C GLY A 84 2.09 4.50 2.71
N ILE A 85 2.50 3.41 2.08
CA ILE A 85 3.21 3.44 0.80
C ILE A 85 2.86 2.20 -0.04
N GLY A 86 2.86 2.35 -1.34
CA GLY A 86 2.69 1.25 -2.29
C GLY A 86 3.19 1.63 -3.67
N GLY A 87 3.80 0.68 -4.35
CA GLY A 87 4.38 0.88 -5.67
C GLY A 87 3.86 -0.09 -6.71
N LEU A 88 3.91 0.34 -7.96
CA LEU A 88 3.58 -0.43 -9.14
C LEU A 88 4.76 -0.36 -10.11
N ASN A 89 5.29 -1.52 -10.50
CA ASN A 89 6.32 -1.64 -11.53
C ASN A 89 5.80 -2.47 -12.72
N GLU A 90 6.45 -2.37 -13.87
CA GLU A 90 6.43 -3.43 -14.86
C GLU A 90 6.86 -4.75 -14.21
N ASP A 91 6.22 -5.87 -14.57
CA ASP A 91 6.58 -7.16 -13.99
C ASP A 91 7.96 -7.63 -14.51
N PRO A 92 8.98 -7.73 -13.64
CA PRO A 92 10.34 -8.07 -14.08
C PRO A 92 10.53 -9.55 -14.46
N TYR A 93 9.51 -10.38 -14.32
CA TYR A 93 9.59 -11.82 -14.60
C TYR A 93 9.02 -12.21 -15.96
N THR A 94 8.61 -11.24 -16.77
CA THR A 94 8.04 -11.43 -18.09
C THR A 94 8.48 -10.30 -19.03
N GLU A 95 8.54 -10.59 -20.31
CA GLU A 95 8.73 -9.58 -21.37
C GLU A 95 7.41 -8.89 -21.78
N ASN A 96 6.29 -9.34 -21.22
CA ASN A 96 4.98 -8.75 -21.50
C ASN A 96 4.79 -7.47 -20.70
N ASN A 97 4.99 -6.33 -21.33
CA ASN A 97 4.83 -5.01 -20.73
C ASN A 97 3.38 -4.63 -20.37
N LYS A 98 2.41 -5.55 -20.56
CA LYS A 98 1.01 -5.37 -20.12
C LYS A 98 0.73 -5.98 -18.74
N ILE A 99 1.76 -6.48 -18.07
CA ILE A 99 1.65 -7.00 -16.72
C ILE A 99 2.36 -6.04 -15.76
N GLY A 100 1.61 -5.48 -14.84
CA GLY A 100 2.12 -4.67 -13.72
C GLY A 100 2.29 -5.51 -12.46
N ARG A 101 3.27 -5.17 -11.63
CA ARG A 101 3.50 -5.82 -10.33
C ARG A 101 3.36 -4.84 -9.18
N LEU A 102 2.38 -5.11 -8.30
CA LEU A 102 2.22 -4.38 -7.04
C LEU A 102 3.34 -4.77 -6.06
N ARG A 103 4.01 -3.79 -5.50
CA ARG A 103 5.17 -4.00 -4.62
C ARG A 103 5.21 -2.96 -3.50
N ARG A 104 5.97 -3.28 -2.43
CA ARG A 104 6.28 -2.33 -1.35
C ARG A 104 5.04 -1.77 -0.66
N PHE A 105 3.97 -2.55 -0.59
CA PHE A 105 2.71 -2.11 -0.03
C PHE A 105 2.71 -2.25 1.50
N TYR A 106 2.60 -1.12 2.20
CA TYR A 106 2.61 -1.07 3.65
C TYR A 106 1.73 0.06 4.18
N ILE A 107 1.02 -0.19 5.26
CA ILE A 107 0.27 0.81 6.03
C ILE A 107 0.76 0.72 7.47
N ALA A 108 1.11 1.87 8.06
CA ALA A 108 1.50 1.95 9.47
C ALA A 108 0.43 1.35 10.39
N LYS A 109 0.85 0.65 11.45
CA LYS A 109 -0.03 -0.17 12.32
C LYS A 109 -1.23 0.61 12.84
N ASP A 110 -0.99 1.81 13.36
CA ASP A 110 -2.02 2.66 13.96
C ASP A 110 -3.07 3.14 12.96
N TYR A 111 -2.78 3.03 11.66
CA TYR A 111 -3.64 3.46 10.55
C TYR A 111 -4.31 2.31 9.81
N ARG A 112 -4.19 1.08 10.31
CA ARG A 112 -4.84 -0.10 9.73
C ARG A 112 -6.30 -0.22 10.15
N ARG A 113 -7.07 -1.01 9.41
CA ARG A 113 -8.49 -1.32 9.68
C ARG A 113 -9.46 -0.13 9.59
N ILE A 114 -9.01 1.01 9.05
CA ILE A 114 -9.83 2.20 8.81
C ILE A 114 -10.04 2.48 7.30
N GLY A 115 -9.67 1.54 6.43
CA GLY A 115 -9.91 1.62 4.98
C GLY A 115 -8.76 2.18 4.16
N LEU A 116 -7.68 2.69 4.76
CA LEU A 116 -6.57 3.32 4.03
C LEU A 116 -5.85 2.38 3.07
N GLY A 117 -5.66 1.11 3.44
CA GLY A 117 -5.07 0.13 2.54
C GLY A 117 -5.91 -0.07 1.27
N LYS A 118 -7.24 -0.15 1.38
CA LYS A 118 -8.13 -0.24 0.22
C LYS A 118 -8.07 1.03 -0.63
N LEU A 119 -7.99 2.20 0.00
CA LEU A 119 -7.91 3.47 -0.68
C LEU A 119 -6.62 3.57 -1.53
N LEU A 120 -5.46 3.22 -0.94
CA LEU A 120 -4.17 3.18 -1.63
C LEU A 120 -4.17 2.15 -2.76
N LEU A 121 -4.70 0.96 -2.51
CA LEU A 121 -4.80 -0.09 -3.53
C LEU A 121 -5.65 0.36 -4.73
N ASN A 122 -6.80 0.99 -4.48
CA ASN A 122 -7.65 1.52 -5.54
C ASN A 122 -6.95 2.60 -6.37
N GLN A 123 -6.17 3.47 -5.73
CA GLN A 123 -5.38 4.49 -6.43
C GLN A 123 -4.33 3.86 -7.36
N LEU A 124 -3.61 2.83 -6.88
CA LEU A 124 -2.64 2.09 -7.67
C LEU A 124 -3.29 1.32 -8.83
N LEU A 125 -4.44 0.68 -8.60
CA LEU A 125 -5.19 -0.02 -9.65
C LEU A 125 -5.73 0.94 -10.70
N SER A 126 -6.27 2.09 -10.30
CA SER A 126 -6.73 3.13 -11.24
C SER A 126 -5.60 3.71 -12.10
N HIS A 127 -4.38 3.79 -11.55
CA HIS A 127 -3.19 4.11 -12.34
C HIS A 127 -2.84 2.96 -13.29
N ALA A 128 -2.85 1.72 -12.78
CA ALA A 128 -2.49 0.52 -13.54
C ALA A 128 -3.39 0.31 -14.78
N GLU A 129 -4.69 0.57 -14.68
CA GLU A 129 -5.68 0.42 -15.77
C GLU A 129 -5.29 1.17 -17.05
N LYS A 130 -4.52 2.25 -16.92
CA LYS A 130 -4.06 3.07 -18.07
C LYS A 130 -2.94 2.40 -18.88
N TYR A 131 -2.18 1.49 -18.26
CA TYR A 131 -0.94 0.96 -18.83
C TYR A 131 -0.92 -0.56 -18.92
N PHE A 132 -1.53 -1.25 -17.96
CA PHE A 132 -1.49 -2.70 -17.81
C PHE A 132 -2.86 -3.35 -18.08
N LYS A 133 -2.86 -4.64 -18.33
CA LYS A 133 -4.06 -5.48 -18.45
C LYS A 133 -4.22 -6.42 -17.27
N VAL A 134 -3.12 -6.68 -16.57
CA VAL A 134 -3.07 -7.56 -15.41
C VAL A 134 -2.17 -6.92 -14.36
N VAL A 135 -2.58 -6.97 -13.11
CA VAL A 135 -1.71 -6.68 -11.97
C VAL A 135 -1.46 -7.95 -11.19
N VAL A 136 -0.20 -8.25 -10.93
CA VAL A 136 0.24 -9.37 -10.11
C VAL A 136 0.87 -8.89 -8.81
N LEU A 137 0.89 -9.73 -7.82
CA LEU A 137 1.60 -9.50 -6.56
C LEU A 137 2.03 -10.81 -5.92
N HIS A 138 2.93 -10.71 -4.97
CA HIS A 138 3.28 -11.82 -4.08
C HIS A 138 3.03 -11.44 -2.63
N THR A 139 2.35 -12.30 -1.89
CA THR A 139 2.24 -12.25 -0.44
C THR A 139 2.23 -13.67 0.11
N ASP A 140 2.94 -13.87 1.21
CA ASP A 140 3.03 -15.12 1.98
C ASP A 140 2.29 -15.01 3.32
N THR A 141 1.75 -13.83 3.63
CA THR A 141 1.02 -13.59 4.87
C THR A 141 -0.48 -13.88 4.70
N LYS A 142 -1.08 -14.51 5.71
CA LYS A 142 -2.54 -14.74 5.74
C LYS A 142 -3.32 -13.42 5.68
N GLN A 143 -2.81 -12.37 6.30
CA GLN A 143 -3.45 -11.04 6.30
C GLN A 143 -3.44 -10.43 4.89
N GLY A 144 -2.33 -10.53 4.17
CA GLY A 144 -2.22 -10.07 2.78
C GLY A 144 -3.14 -10.86 1.86
N ASP A 145 -3.15 -12.20 1.97
CA ASP A 145 -4.05 -13.07 1.22
C ASP A 145 -5.52 -12.64 1.36
N VAL A 146 -6.01 -12.51 2.60
CA VAL A 146 -7.38 -12.07 2.88
C VAL A 146 -7.64 -10.66 2.31
N PHE A 147 -6.71 -9.74 2.48
CA PHE A 147 -6.85 -8.38 2.00
C PHE A 147 -6.96 -8.32 0.47
N TYR A 148 -6.06 -8.94 -0.26
CA TYR A 148 -6.05 -8.88 -1.72
C TYR A 148 -7.22 -9.66 -2.33
N THR A 149 -7.56 -10.82 -1.80
CA THR A 149 -8.74 -11.59 -2.25
C THR A 149 -10.03 -10.80 -2.05
N ALA A 150 -10.20 -10.13 -0.91
CA ALA A 150 -11.36 -9.26 -0.64
C ALA A 150 -11.43 -8.03 -1.58
N ASN A 151 -10.31 -7.66 -2.23
CA ASN A 151 -10.24 -6.59 -3.22
C ASN A 151 -10.22 -7.09 -4.68
N GLY A 152 -10.63 -8.34 -4.90
CA GLY A 152 -10.87 -8.91 -6.22
C GLY A 152 -9.63 -9.48 -6.91
N PHE A 153 -8.54 -9.73 -6.17
CA PHE A 153 -7.44 -10.53 -6.67
C PHE A 153 -7.77 -12.01 -6.56
N VAL A 154 -7.34 -12.77 -7.56
CA VAL A 154 -7.46 -14.23 -7.58
C VAL A 154 -6.16 -14.82 -7.02
N LYS A 155 -6.29 -15.65 -5.97
CA LYS A 155 -5.16 -16.41 -5.43
C LYS A 155 -4.87 -17.59 -6.33
N ARG A 156 -3.87 -17.47 -7.17
CA ARG A 156 -3.38 -18.54 -8.04
C ARG A 156 -2.00 -18.17 -8.61
N GLU A 157 -1.08 -19.11 -8.60
CA GLU A 157 0.29 -18.96 -9.12
C GLU A 157 0.34 -19.16 -10.63
N VAL A 158 -0.27 -18.25 -11.39
CA VAL A 158 -0.29 -18.28 -12.86
C VAL A 158 0.90 -17.56 -13.44
N TYR A 159 1.34 -16.48 -12.80
CA TYR A 159 2.45 -15.65 -13.24
C TYR A 159 3.69 -15.92 -12.41
N LYS A 160 4.85 -15.95 -13.01
CA LYS A 160 6.11 -16.25 -12.34
C LYS A 160 6.34 -15.35 -11.12
N GLY A 161 6.63 -15.97 -9.98
CA GLY A 161 6.92 -15.25 -8.73
C GLY A 161 5.75 -14.42 -8.19
N SER A 162 4.51 -14.78 -8.53
CA SER A 162 3.31 -14.17 -7.95
C SER A 162 2.48 -15.22 -7.21
N SER A 163 1.74 -14.78 -6.21
CA SER A 163 0.75 -15.59 -5.50
C SER A 163 -0.69 -15.20 -5.87
N HIS A 164 -0.87 -13.97 -6.36
CA HIS A 164 -2.16 -13.39 -6.71
C HIS A 164 -2.07 -12.58 -8.00
N TYR A 165 -3.19 -12.49 -8.72
CA TYR A 165 -3.34 -11.61 -9.87
C TYR A 165 -4.74 -11.01 -9.95
N LYS A 166 -4.86 -9.91 -10.67
CA LYS A 166 -6.13 -9.26 -11.03
C LYS A 166 -6.10 -8.83 -12.48
N ILE A 167 -7.13 -9.19 -13.24
CA ILE A 167 -7.38 -8.65 -14.57
C ILE A 167 -8.04 -7.28 -14.41
N LEU A 168 -7.56 -6.28 -15.12
CA LEU A 168 -8.03 -4.89 -15.08
C LEU A 168 -9.07 -4.64 -16.15
#